data_800efc3d0fa69a7036377aec92ce772b
#
_entry.id   800efc3d0fa69a7036377aec92ce772b
#
_cell.length_a   1.000
_cell.length_b   1.000
_cell.length_c   1.000
_cell.angle_alpha   90.00
_cell.angle_beta   90.00
_cell.angle_gamma   90.00
#
_symmetry.space_group_name_H-M   'P 1'
#
loop_
_entity.id
_entity.type
_entity.pdbx_description
1 polymer ?
#
loop_
_entity_poly.entity_id
_entity_poly.type
_entity_poly.pdbx_seq_one_letter_code
_entity_poly.pdbx_strand_id
1 'polypeptide(L)'
;MTDQAVVLAGVTKRFGDTVAVNDVSLKVNRGELFGFIGPDGAGKTTLFRILTTLQVPQAGHATVLGLDVVKDLWTLRPKLGYMPGRFSLYPDLSVEENIRFFAAVFGTSLEAEYEQIAPIYTQLEAFKDRRAGALSGGMKQKLALCCALVHRPEILFLDEPTTGVDSVSRREFWELLARFKATGLTTLVSTPYMDEATRCDRIALMQKGKILAVDTPDAIIAAFDRPLLAVRSDDRYRALLALREYPRTFSVFPFGDVLHFTDQRVGLPAGAIGTEVTKFLAGRGLSGVSAQQIPATIEDSFMAYMGAPEGAEQKGAA
;
A
#
# COMPACT_ATOMS: atom_id res chain seq x y z
N MET A 1 -26.74 -0.53 11.63
CA MET A 1 -25.95 -1.31 10.64
C MET A 1 -24.52 -0.90 10.84
N THR A 2 -23.59 -1.85 10.96
CA THR A 2 -22.17 -1.53 11.11
C THR A 2 -21.68 -0.86 9.84
N ASP A 3 -21.10 0.33 9.97
CA ASP A 3 -20.56 1.13 8.84
C ASP A 3 -19.26 0.52 8.26
N GLN A 4 -19.02 -0.76 8.54
CA GLN A 4 -17.79 -1.48 8.19
C GLN A 4 -17.98 -2.26 6.89
N ALA A 5 -17.12 -1.96 5.91
CA ALA A 5 -17.06 -2.69 4.64
C ALA A 5 -16.26 -3.99 4.76
N VAL A 6 -15.19 -3.99 5.57
CA VAL A 6 -14.34 -5.17 5.80
C VAL A 6 -14.07 -5.33 7.29
N VAL A 7 -14.18 -6.56 7.79
CA VAL A 7 -13.76 -6.92 9.15
C VAL A 7 -12.89 -8.17 9.07
N LEU A 8 -11.70 -8.07 9.65
CA LEU A 8 -10.77 -9.16 9.86
C LEU A 8 -10.64 -9.43 11.36
N ALA A 9 -10.71 -10.67 11.78
CA ALA A 9 -10.56 -11.11 13.17
C ALA A 9 -9.65 -12.34 13.24
N GLY A 10 -8.39 -12.14 13.63
CA GLY A 10 -7.40 -13.20 13.83
C GLY A 10 -7.05 -13.98 12.56
N VAL A 11 -7.14 -13.36 11.38
CA VAL A 11 -6.94 -14.05 10.10
C VAL A 11 -5.52 -14.55 9.96
N THR A 12 -5.38 -15.86 9.71
CA THR A 12 -4.08 -16.50 9.52
C THR A 12 -4.09 -17.37 8.25
N LYS A 13 -2.97 -17.28 7.49
CA LYS A 13 -2.74 -18.11 6.30
C LYS A 13 -1.28 -18.54 6.21
N ARG A 14 -1.07 -19.84 5.98
CA ARG A 14 0.26 -20.46 5.82
C ARG A 14 0.35 -21.17 4.47
N PHE A 15 1.56 -21.26 3.95
CA PHE A 15 1.94 -22.08 2.79
C PHE A 15 3.19 -22.87 3.19
N GLY A 16 3.02 -24.17 3.44
CA GLY A 16 4.07 -24.98 4.06
C GLY A 16 4.52 -24.33 5.38
N ASP A 17 5.81 -24.07 5.52
CA ASP A 17 6.39 -23.45 6.72
C ASP A 17 6.27 -21.93 6.77
N THR A 18 5.89 -21.29 5.65
CA THR A 18 5.78 -19.84 5.56
C THR A 18 4.43 -19.35 6.04
N VAL A 19 4.42 -18.48 7.06
CA VAL A 19 3.21 -17.76 7.52
C VAL A 19 3.07 -16.48 6.70
N ALA A 20 2.17 -16.49 5.72
CA ALA A 20 1.96 -15.36 4.81
C ALA A 20 1.06 -14.28 5.41
N VAL A 21 0.09 -14.67 6.25
CA VAL A 21 -0.77 -13.77 7.05
C VAL A 21 -0.81 -14.36 8.46
N ASN A 22 -0.56 -13.54 9.47
CA ASN A 22 -0.34 -13.99 10.85
C ASN A 22 -1.17 -13.18 11.83
N ASP A 23 -2.30 -13.72 12.25
CA ASP A 23 -3.21 -13.14 13.26
C ASP A 23 -3.63 -11.70 12.95
N VAL A 24 -4.05 -11.47 11.71
CA VAL A 24 -4.44 -10.13 11.24
C VAL A 24 -5.86 -9.80 11.66
N SER A 25 -5.99 -8.67 12.39
CA SER A 25 -7.28 -8.11 12.80
C SER A 25 -7.32 -6.63 12.44
N LEU A 26 -8.35 -6.19 11.69
CA LEU A 26 -8.59 -4.79 11.36
C LEU A 26 -10.01 -4.58 10.84
N LYS A 27 -10.42 -3.30 10.72
CA LYS A 27 -11.70 -2.88 10.17
C LYS A 27 -11.50 -1.77 9.15
N VAL A 28 -12.23 -1.84 8.04
CA VAL A 28 -12.29 -0.81 7.00
C VAL A 28 -13.72 -0.31 6.90
N ASN A 29 -13.91 1.00 6.85
CA ASN A 29 -15.24 1.61 6.77
C ASN A 29 -15.75 1.65 5.32
N ARG A 30 -17.08 1.82 5.15
CA ARG A 30 -17.67 2.04 3.83
C ARG A 30 -17.24 3.40 3.26
N GLY A 31 -17.03 3.47 1.95
CA GLY A 31 -16.57 4.68 1.25
C GLY A 31 -15.13 5.08 1.52
N GLU A 32 -14.38 4.27 2.27
CA GLU A 32 -12.99 4.53 2.61
C GLU A 32 -12.04 4.09 1.46
N LEU A 33 -11.03 4.90 1.17
CA LEU A 33 -9.88 4.51 0.37
C LEU A 33 -8.78 4.06 1.33
N PHE A 34 -8.66 2.74 1.51
CA PHE A 34 -7.78 2.12 2.50
C PHE A 34 -6.54 1.49 1.85
N GLY A 35 -5.35 1.79 2.38
CA GLY A 35 -4.06 1.29 1.87
C GLY A 35 -3.48 0.17 2.72
N PHE A 36 -3.06 -0.94 2.10
CA PHE A 36 -2.17 -1.94 2.69
C PHE A 36 -0.75 -1.69 2.18
N ILE A 37 0.08 -1.11 3.02
CA ILE A 37 1.41 -0.62 2.67
C ILE A 37 2.47 -1.56 3.25
N GLY A 38 3.43 -1.97 2.43
CA GLY A 38 4.52 -2.82 2.90
C GLY A 38 5.32 -3.43 1.74
N PRO A 39 6.52 -3.96 2.02
CA PRO A 39 7.39 -4.52 1.00
C PRO A 39 6.81 -5.78 0.35
N ASP A 40 7.49 -6.24 -0.70
CA ASP A 40 7.18 -7.54 -1.31
C ASP A 40 7.31 -8.65 -0.27
N GLY A 41 6.38 -9.61 -0.32
CA GLY A 41 6.32 -10.68 0.67
C GLY A 41 5.71 -10.30 2.02
N ALA A 42 5.22 -9.06 2.22
CA ALA A 42 4.56 -8.65 3.47
C ALA A 42 3.24 -9.38 3.75
N GLY A 43 2.65 -10.06 2.76
CA GLY A 43 1.39 -10.80 2.88
C GLY A 43 0.17 -10.11 2.26
N LYS A 44 0.33 -8.91 1.67
CA LYS A 44 -0.73 -8.08 1.08
C LYS A 44 -1.60 -8.86 0.08
N THR A 45 -0.98 -9.41 -0.96
CA THR A 45 -1.67 -10.22 -1.99
C THR A 45 -2.40 -11.42 -1.42
N THR A 46 -1.83 -12.10 -0.42
CA THR A 46 -2.49 -13.24 0.25
C THR A 46 -3.75 -12.78 0.97
N LEU A 47 -3.68 -11.66 1.68
CA LEU A 47 -4.83 -11.08 2.36
C LEU A 47 -5.91 -10.67 1.36
N PHE A 48 -5.56 -10.02 0.25
CA PHE A 48 -6.51 -9.66 -0.82
C PHE A 48 -7.19 -10.89 -1.41
N ARG A 49 -6.45 -11.97 -1.67
CA ARG A 49 -7.03 -13.23 -2.16
C ARG A 49 -8.00 -13.86 -1.17
N ILE A 50 -7.79 -13.70 0.14
CA ILE A 50 -8.75 -14.13 1.16
C ILE A 50 -10.01 -13.26 1.08
N LEU A 51 -9.87 -11.94 1.09
CA LEU A 51 -10.98 -10.99 1.04
C LEU A 51 -11.80 -11.09 -0.25
N THR A 52 -11.16 -11.44 -1.36
CA THR A 52 -11.82 -11.65 -2.66
C THR A 52 -12.27 -13.09 -2.88
N THR A 53 -12.33 -13.93 -1.84
CA THR A 53 -12.81 -15.30 -1.87
C THR A 53 -11.98 -16.28 -2.71
N LEU A 54 -10.77 -15.90 -3.10
CA LEU A 54 -9.88 -16.76 -3.91
C LEU A 54 -9.04 -17.71 -3.05
N GLN A 55 -8.95 -17.43 -1.75
CA GLN A 55 -8.26 -18.28 -0.77
C GLN A 55 -9.06 -18.37 0.53
N VAL A 56 -8.99 -19.52 1.17
CA VAL A 56 -9.62 -19.75 2.48
C VAL A 56 -8.59 -19.51 3.58
N PRO A 57 -8.89 -18.71 4.62
CA PRO A 57 -8.03 -18.59 5.79
C PRO A 57 -7.94 -19.92 6.54
N GLN A 58 -6.83 -20.16 7.25
CA GLN A 58 -6.69 -21.38 8.09
C GLN A 58 -7.17 -21.14 9.52
N ALA A 59 -7.14 -19.89 9.98
CA ALA A 59 -7.71 -19.49 11.26
C ALA A 59 -8.28 -18.08 11.16
N GLY A 60 -9.11 -17.71 12.13
CA GLY A 60 -9.79 -16.43 12.17
C GLY A 60 -11.00 -16.34 11.23
N HIS A 61 -11.57 -15.14 11.14
CA HIS A 61 -12.75 -14.86 10.33
C HIS A 61 -12.54 -13.57 9.53
N ALA A 62 -13.09 -13.54 8.31
CA ALA A 62 -13.12 -12.35 7.47
C ALA A 62 -14.53 -12.15 6.91
N THR A 63 -15.03 -10.91 6.99
CA THR A 63 -16.28 -10.52 6.33
C THR A 63 -16.03 -9.33 5.42
N VAL A 64 -16.72 -9.30 4.29
CA VAL A 64 -16.75 -8.19 3.34
C VAL A 64 -18.21 -7.84 3.09
N LEU A 65 -18.57 -6.57 3.22
CA LEU A 65 -19.95 -6.07 3.12
C LEU A 65 -20.92 -6.79 4.08
N GLY A 66 -20.39 -7.29 5.22
CA GLY A 66 -21.15 -8.08 6.19
C GLY A 66 -21.34 -9.57 5.81
N LEU A 67 -20.80 -10.02 4.68
CA LEU A 67 -20.85 -11.41 4.19
C LEU A 67 -19.55 -12.14 4.54
N ASP A 68 -19.65 -13.38 4.99
CA ASP A 68 -18.50 -14.24 5.29
C ASP A 68 -17.79 -14.66 3.98
N VAL A 69 -16.48 -14.44 3.89
CA VAL A 69 -15.71 -14.68 2.66
C VAL A 69 -15.65 -16.15 2.24
N VAL A 70 -16.00 -17.10 3.13
CA VAL A 70 -16.01 -18.53 2.88
C VAL A 70 -17.42 -19.04 2.63
N LYS A 71 -18.36 -18.69 3.52
CA LYS A 71 -19.73 -19.23 3.49
C LYS A 71 -20.59 -18.58 2.42
N ASP A 72 -20.42 -17.24 2.23
CA ASP A 72 -21.28 -16.44 1.37
C ASP A 72 -20.60 -16.07 0.03
N LEU A 73 -19.56 -16.80 -0.37
CA LEU A 73 -18.71 -16.47 -1.50
C LEU A 73 -19.45 -16.20 -2.82
N TRP A 74 -20.53 -16.95 -3.10
CA TRP A 74 -21.33 -16.78 -4.33
C TRP A 74 -22.18 -15.51 -4.32
N THR A 75 -22.67 -15.10 -3.14
CA THR A 75 -23.39 -13.84 -2.94
C THR A 75 -22.44 -12.63 -2.96
N LEU A 76 -21.20 -12.84 -2.50
CA LEU A 76 -20.20 -11.80 -2.37
C LEU A 76 -19.52 -11.47 -3.71
N ARG A 77 -19.14 -12.49 -4.49
CA ARG A 77 -18.38 -12.31 -5.75
C ARG A 77 -18.95 -11.29 -6.73
N PRO A 78 -20.27 -11.25 -7.00
CA PRO A 78 -20.84 -10.23 -7.89
C PRO A 78 -20.72 -8.79 -7.37
N LYS A 79 -20.46 -8.61 -6.08
CA LYS A 79 -20.32 -7.30 -5.41
C LYS A 79 -18.88 -6.80 -5.36
N LEU A 80 -17.91 -7.65 -5.75
CA LEU A 80 -16.49 -7.34 -5.68
C LEU A 80 -15.94 -6.95 -7.04
N GLY A 81 -15.20 -5.84 -7.09
CA GLY A 81 -14.23 -5.59 -8.15
C GLY A 81 -12.85 -6.04 -7.67
N TYR A 82 -12.12 -6.81 -8.48
CA TYR A 82 -10.77 -7.23 -8.15
C TYR A 82 -9.81 -7.06 -9.32
N MET A 83 -8.75 -6.33 -9.08
CA MET A 83 -7.63 -6.15 -10.00
C MET A 83 -6.38 -6.78 -9.38
N PRO A 84 -5.93 -7.93 -9.87
CA PRO A 84 -4.72 -8.59 -9.37
C PRO A 84 -3.45 -7.87 -9.84
N GLY A 85 -2.36 -8.00 -9.07
CA GLY A 85 -1.08 -7.32 -9.34
C GLY A 85 -0.36 -7.76 -10.62
N ARG A 86 -0.77 -8.90 -11.19
CA ARG A 86 -0.31 -9.32 -12.52
C ARG A 86 -1.41 -9.04 -13.55
N PHE A 87 -1.00 -8.54 -14.73
CA PHE A 87 -1.93 -8.38 -15.84
C PHE A 87 -2.66 -9.69 -16.14
N SER A 88 -3.96 -9.71 -15.90
CA SER A 88 -4.81 -10.90 -15.93
C SER A 88 -5.87 -10.88 -17.02
N LEU A 89 -5.84 -9.84 -17.88
CA LEU A 89 -6.75 -9.71 -19.00
C LEU A 89 -6.27 -10.53 -20.20
N TYR A 90 -7.15 -10.74 -21.16
CA TYR A 90 -6.85 -11.47 -22.38
C TYR A 90 -6.00 -10.63 -23.33
N PRO A 91 -4.70 -10.94 -23.53
CA PRO A 91 -3.79 -10.09 -24.29
C PRO A 91 -4.12 -10.06 -25.80
N ASP A 92 -4.79 -11.10 -26.31
CA ASP A 92 -5.17 -11.23 -27.71
C ASP A 92 -6.48 -10.56 -28.04
N LEU A 93 -7.33 -10.28 -27.06
CA LEU A 93 -8.54 -9.49 -27.21
C LEU A 93 -8.21 -7.99 -27.24
N SER A 94 -9.01 -7.23 -27.96
CA SER A 94 -8.92 -5.77 -27.97
C SER A 94 -9.35 -5.17 -26.63
N VAL A 95 -9.16 -3.86 -26.46
CA VAL A 95 -9.65 -3.11 -25.29
C VAL A 95 -11.14 -3.33 -25.10
N GLU A 96 -11.94 -3.10 -26.17
CA GLU A 96 -13.39 -3.21 -26.10
C GLU A 96 -13.84 -4.66 -25.88
N GLU A 97 -13.21 -5.64 -26.54
CA GLU A 97 -13.53 -7.05 -26.36
C GLU A 97 -13.28 -7.53 -24.94
N ASN A 98 -12.19 -7.07 -24.28
CA ASN A 98 -11.96 -7.38 -22.87
C ASN A 98 -13.09 -6.83 -21.99
N ILE A 99 -13.48 -5.57 -22.15
CA ILE A 99 -14.57 -4.96 -21.35
C ILE A 99 -15.88 -5.69 -21.58
N ARG A 100 -16.24 -5.98 -22.84
CA ARG A 100 -17.45 -6.73 -23.22
C ARG A 100 -17.47 -8.13 -22.62
N PHE A 101 -16.32 -8.81 -22.63
CA PHE A 101 -16.19 -10.12 -22.02
C PHE A 101 -16.50 -10.08 -20.51
N PHE A 102 -15.88 -9.15 -19.76
CA PHE A 102 -16.14 -9.05 -18.33
C PHE A 102 -17.57 -8.57 -18.04
N ALA A 103 -18.12 -7.64 -18.82
CA ALA A 103 -19.53 -7.25 -18.71
C ALA A 103 -20.47 -8.46 -18.88
N ALA A 104 -20.23 -9.28 -19.90
CA ALA A 104 -21.04 -10.49 -20.15
C ALA A 104 -20.92 -11.54 -19.01
N VAL A 105 -19.74 -11.73 -18.43
CA VAL A 105 -19.54 -12.63 -17.27
C VAL A 105 -20.41 -12.22 -16.09
N PHE A 106 -20.64 -10.92 -15.90
CA PHE A 106 -21.49 -10.40 -14.81
C PHE A 106 -22.93 -10.12 -15.25
N GLY A 107 -23.33 -10.53 -16.46
CA GLY A 107 -24.70 -10.40 -16.95
C GLY A 107 -25.13 -8.99 -17.33
N THR A 108 -24.17 -8.13 -17.69
CA THR A 108 -24.39 -6.76 -18.16
C THR A 108 -23.74 -6.50 -19.52
N SER A 109 -23.74 -5.27 -20.03
CA SER A 109 -23.08 -4.89 -21.28
C SER A 109 -22.30 -3.59 -21.14
N LEU A 110 -21.34 -3.36 -22.06
CA LEU A 110 -20.57 -2.12 -22.12
C LEU A 110 -21.49 -0.89 -22.26
N GLU A 111 -22.52 -1.01 -23.08
CA GLU A 111 -23.47 0.08 -23.36
C GLU A 111 -24.29 0.44 -22.11
N ALA A 112 -24.74 -0.57 -21.35
CA ALA A 112 -25.50 -0.37 -20.12
C ALA A 112 -24.67 0.29 -19.00
N GLU A 113 -23.38 -0.01 -18.97
CA GLU A 113 -22.47 0.42 -17.90
C GLU A 113 -21.45 1.48 -18.35
N TYR A 114 -21.66 2.06 -19.55
CA TYR A 114 -20.72 3.03 -20.13
C TYR A 114 -20.44 4.20 -19.17
N GLU A 115 -21.47 4.80 -18.59
CA GLU A 115 -21.32 5.94 -17.68
C GLU A 115 -20.47 5.61 -16.45
N GLN A 116 -20.57 4.38 -15.94
CA GLN A 116 -19.78 3.91 -14.80
C GLN A 116 -18.29 3.90 -15.09
N ILE A 117 -17.90 3.47 -16.28
CA ILE A 117 -16.49 3.35 -16.67
C ILE A 117 -16.00 4.51 -17.54
N ALA A 118 -16.88 5.40 -18.00
CA ALA A 118 -16.53 6.54 -18.88
C ALA A 118 -15.34 7.38 -18.37
N PRO A 119 -15.20 7.67 -17.06
CA PRO A 119 -14.04 8.43 -16.55
C PRO A 119 -12.68 7.81 -16.89
N ILE A 120 -12.65 6.48 -17.15
CA ILE A 120 -11.46 5.74 -17.53
C ILE A 120 -11.50 5.42 -19.03
N TYR A 121 -12.62 4.87 -19.50
CA TYR A 121 -12.74 4.33 -20.85
C TYR A 121 -12.53 5.38 -21.95
N THR A 122 -12.98 6.62 -21.76
CA THR A 122 -12.73 7.73 -22.70
C THR A 122 -11.25 7.96 -22.99
N GLN A 123 -10.36 7.61 -22.07
CA GLN A 123 -8.90 7.70 -22.27
C GLN A 123 -8.35 6.51 -23.10
N LEU A 124 -9.13 5.45 -23.25
CA LEU A 124 -8.79 4.24 -24.01
C LEU A 124 -9.56 4.13 -25.32
N GLU A 125 -10.62 4.89 -25.50
CA GLU A 125 -11.59 4.76 -26.60
C GLU A 125 -10.94 4.90 -27.99
N ALA A 126 -9.95 5.80 -28.11
CA ALA A 126 -9.16 5.92 -29.35
C ALA A 126 -8.34 4.65 -29.69
N PHE A 127 -8.21 3.74 -28.75
CA PHE A 127 -7.45 2.49 -28.85
C PHE A 127 -8.34 1.25 -28.68
N LYS A 128 -9.67 1.39 -28.76
CA LYS A 128 -10.63 0.33 -28.44
C LYS A 128 -10.42 -0.95 -29.22
N ASP A 129 -9.96 -0.86 -30.47
CA ASP A 129 -9.68 -2.00 -31.35
C ASP A 129 -8.25 -2.56 -31.20
N ARG A 130 -7.41 -1.91 -30.37
CA ARG A 130 -6.02 -2.37 -30.14
C ARG A 130 -6.04 -3.55 -29.18
N ARG A 131 -5.24 -4.60 -29.49
CA ARG A 131 -5.05 -5.75 -28.60
C ARG A 131 -4.45 -5.31 -27.25
N ALA A 132 -5.01 -5.86 -26.17
CA ALA A 132 -4.58 -5.52 -24.82
C ALA A 132 -3.09 -5.82 -24.57
N GLY A 133 -2.53 -6.86 -25.22
CA GLY A 133 -1.11 -7.17 -25.16
C GLY A 133 -0.20 -6.05 -25.68
N ALA A 134 -0.68 -5.24 -26.65
CA ALA A 134 0.06 -4.14 -27.29
C ALA A 134 -0.11 -2.77 -26.60
N LEU A 135 -0.80 -2.70 -25.46
CA LEU A 135 -0.98 -1.48 -24.67
C LEU A 135 0.27 -1.17 -23.83
N SER A 136 0.46 0.13 -23.52
CA SER A 136 1.43 0.54 -22.50
C SER A 136 1.03 0.05 -21.10
N GLY A 137 1.96 0.07 -20.14
CA GLY A 137 1.68 -0.32 -18.75
C GLY A 137 0.49 0.44 -18.15
N GLY A 138 0.52 1.78 -18.24
CA GLY A 138 -0.60 2.61 -17.73
C GLY A 138 -1.93 2.36 -18.42
N MET A 139 -1.94 2.11 -19.75
CA MET A 139 -3.16 1.74 -20.46
C MET A 139 -3.68 0.36 -20.04
N LYS A 140 -2.79 -0.62 -19.78
CA LYS A 140 -3.18 -1.93 -19.26
C LYS A 140 -3.84 -1.82 -17.90
N GLN A 141 -3.33 -0.96 -17.02
CA GLN A 141 -3.91 -0.73 -15.70
C GLN A 141 -5.29 -0.06 -15.79
N LYS A 142 -5.43 0.94 -16.67
CA LYS A 142 -6.74 1.59 -16.93
C LYS A 142 -7.76 0.59 -17.48
N LEU A 143 -7.35 -0.29 -18.41
CA LEU A 143 -8.23 -1.33 -18.94
C LEU A 143 -8.63 -2.34 -17.84
N ALA A 144 -7.68 -2.77 -16.99
CA ALA A 144 -7.96 -3.68 -15.90
C ALA A 144 -8.95 -3.04 -14.89
N LEU A 145 -8.79 -1.75 -14.62
CA LEU A 145 -9.72 -1.01 -13.76
C LEU A 145 -11.12 -0.90 -14.39
N CYS A 146 -11.24 -0.65 -15.70
CA CYS A 146 -12.54 -0.70 -16.40
C CYS A 146 -13.22 -2.06 -16.25
N CYS A 147 -12.49 -3.15 -16.48
CA CYS A 147 -13.01 -4.52 -16.35
C CYS A 147 -13.43 -4.85 -14.91
N ALA A 148 -12.71 -4.33 -13.91
CA ALA A 148 -13.05 -4.52 -12.50
C ALA A 148 -14.27 -3.70 -12.04
N LEU A 149 -14.63 -2.62 -12.77
CA LEU A 149 -15.72 -1.71 -12.42
C LEU A 149 -16.98 -1.90 -13.26
N VAL A 150 -16.90 -2.60 -14.42
CA VAL A 150 -17.98 -2.66 -15.41
C VAL A 150 -19.29 -3.25 -14.88
N HIS A 151 -19.26 -4.00 -13.80
CA HIS A 151 -20.45 -4.61 -13.17
C HIS A 151 -20.93 -3.89 -11.90
N ARG A 152 -20.49 -2.63 -11.69
CA ARG A 152 -20.84 -1.76 -10.54
C ARG A 152 -20.61 -2.44 -9.18
N PRO A 153 -19.37 -2.85 -8.86
CA PRO A 153 -19.09 -3.46 -7.57
C PRO A 153 -19.37 -2.50 -6.41
N GLU A 154 -19.75 -3.04 -5.25
CA GLU A 154 -19.92 -2.27 -4.01
C GLU A 154 -18.57 -2.01 -3.30
N ILE A 155 -17.55 -2.81 -3.62
CA ILE A 155 -16.19 -2.68 -3.07
C ILE A 155 -15.15 -3.09 -4.11
N LEU A 156 -14.02 -2.38 -4.16
CA LEU A 156 -12.94 -2.58 -5.12
C LEU A 156 -11.64 -2.96 -4.39
N PHE A 157 -11.00 -4.03 -4.85
CA PHE A 157 -9.69 -4.48 -4.39
C PHE A 157 -8.67 -4.33 -5.51
N LEU A 158 -7.58 -3.59 -5.26
CA LEU A 158 -6.53 -3.30 -6.23
C LEU A 158 -5.19 -3.78 -5.66
N ASP A 159 -4.69 -4.88 -6.19
CA ASP A 159 -3.44 -5.49 -5.73
C ASP A 159 -2.27 -4.94 -6.55
N GLU A 160 -1.49 -4.05 -5.96
CA GLU A 160 -0.33 -3.38 -6.58
C GLU A 160 -0.63 -2.74 -7.95
N PRO A 161 -1.68 -1.91 -8.07
CA PRO A 161 -2.19 -1.45 -9.36
C PRO A 161 -1.22 -0.55 -10.13
N THR A 162 -0.21 -0.01 -9.48
CA THR A 162 0.74 0.96 -10.05
C THR A 162 2.14 0.38 -10.24
N THR A 163 2.35 -0.90 -9.92
CA THR A 163 3.65 -1.56 -10.09
C THR A 163 4.01 -1.67 -11.57
N GLY A 164 5.22 -1.20 -11.92
CA GLY A 164 5.70 -1.19 -13.31
C GLY A 164 5.09 -0.11 -14.21
N VAL A 165 4.43 0.89 -13.62
CA VAL A 165 3.82 2.02 -14.32
C VAL A 165 4.69 3.28 -14.14
N ASP A 166 4.82 4.09 -15.18
CA ASP A 166 5.53 5.36 -15.12
C ASP A 166 4.87 6.37 -14.15
N SER A 167 5.63 7.37 -13.71
CA SER A 167 5.18 8.33 -12.68
C SER A 167 3.97 9.17 -13.09
N VAL A 168 3.79 9.47 -14.38
CA VAL A 168 2.66 10.25 -14.87
C VAL A 168 1.40 9.38 -14.82
N SER A 169 1.46 8.19 -15.39
CA SER A 169 0.35 7.22 -15.39
C SER A 169 -0.03 6.80 -13.96
N ARG A 170 0.95 6.68 -13.04
CA ARG A 170 0.70 6.46 -11.60
C ARG A 170 -0.16 7.56 -10.99
N ARG A 171 0.22 8.82 -11.20
CA ARG A 171 -0.54 9.98 -10.69
C ARG A 171 -1.96 9.99 -11.22
N GLU A 172 -2.14 9.81 -12.54
CA GLU A 172 -3.45 9.76 -13.17
C GLU A 172 -4.33 8.62 -12.60
N PHE A 173 -3.73 7.46 -12.32
CA PHE A 173 -4.43 6.34 -11.73
C PHE A 173 -4.96 6.67 -10.32
N TRP A 174 -4.16 7.31 -9.48
CA TRP A 174 -4.59 7.75 -8.15
C TRP A 174 -5.66 8.86 -8.22
N GLU A 175 -5.59 9.76 -9.20
CA GLU A 175 -6.65 10.75 -9.44
C GLU A 175 -7.98 10.09 -9.82
N LEU A 176 -7.96 9.01 -10.60
CA LEU A 176 -9.14 8.21 -10.90
C LEU A 176 -9.71 7.55 -9.62
N LEU A 177 -8.88 6.97 -8.78
CA LEU A 177 -9.34 6.39 -7.51
C LEU A 177 -9.99 7.43 -6.59
N ALA A 178 -9.43 8.63 -6.52
CA ALA A 178 -10.02 9.73 -5.76
C ALA A 178 -11.42 10.13 -6.29
N ARG A 179 -11.63 10.10 -7.61
CA ARG A 179 -12.96 10.33 -8.20
C ARG A 179 -13.95 9.23 -7.83
N PHE A 180 -13.57 7.96 -7.89
CA PHE A 180 -14.45 6.85 -7.50
C PHE A 180 -14.76 6.87 -6.00
N LYS A 181 -13.79 7.22 -5.16
CA LYS A 181 -14.03 7.45 -3.72
C LYS A 181 -15.12 8.51 -3.51
N ALA A 182 -15.09 9.61 -4.26
CA ALA A 182 -16.10 10.68 -4.15
C ALA A 182 -17.52 10.20 -4.49
N THR A 183 -17.68 9.08 -5.20
CA THR A 183 -19.00 8.43 -5.43
C THR A 183 -19.41 7.50 -4.29
N GLY A 184 -18.60 7.35 -3.24
CA GLY A 184 -18.85 6.45 -2.11
C GLY A 184 -18.35 5.02 -2.30
N LEU A 185 -17.59 4.72 -3.37
CA LEU A 185 -17.04 3.40 -3.59
C LEU A 185 -15.93 3.10 -2.55
N THR A 186 -16.13 2.02 -1.80
CA THR A 186 -15.08 1.52 -0.90
C THR A 186 -13.94 0.91 -1.73
N THR A 187 -12.70 1.34 -1.49
CA THR A 187 -11.56 0.85 -2.26
C THR A 187 -10.41 0.45 -1.34
N LEU A 188 -9.91 -0.78 -1.50
CA LEU A 188 -8.72 -1.26 -0.83
C LEU A 188 -7.58 -1.38 -1.85
N VAL A 189 -6.44 -0.77 -1.55
CA VAL A 189 -5.26 -0.79 -2.42
C VAL A 189 -4.10 -1.43 -1.67
N SER A 190 -3.42 -2.39 -2.28
CA SER A 190 -2.11 -2.83 -1.80
C SER A 190 -1.00 -2.16 -2.61
N THR A 191 0.09 -1.73 -1.96
CA THR A 191 1.24 -1.16 -2.65
C THR A 191 2.54 -1.33 -1.84
N PRO A 192 3.69 -1.57 -2.50
CA PRO A 192 4.99 -1.48 -1.85
C PRO A 192 5.51 -0.04 -1.75
N TYR A 193 4.87 0.92 -2.42
CA TYR A 193 5.33 2.32 -2.50
C TYR A 193 4.80 3.13 -1.33
N MET A 194 5.71 3.57 -0.44
CA MET A 194 5.35 4.32 0.77
C MET A 194 4.80 5.72 0.47
N ASP A 195 5.23 6.33 -0.64
CA ASP A 195 4.76 7.65 -1.10
C ASP A 195 3.27 7.63 -1.50
N GLU A 196 2.73 6.47 -1.88
CA GLU A 196 1.31 6.30 -2.21
C GLU A 196 0.41 6.27 -0.96
N ALA A 197 0.97 5.98 0.21
CA ALA A 197 0.24 5.92 1.47
C ALA A 197 -0.57 7.20 1.76
N THR A 198 0.02 8.37 1.44
CA THR A 198 -0.62 9.69 1.64
C THR A 198 -1.84 9.93 0.76
N ARG A 199 -2.12 9.06 -0.21
CA ARG A 199 -3.31 9.10 -1.06
C ARG A 199 -4.52 8.40 -0.43
N CYS A 200 -4.31 7.62 0.63
CA CYS A 200 -5.34 6.87 1.33
C CYS A 200 -5.87 7.63 2.55
N ASP A 201 -7.12 7.35 2.95
CA ASP A 201 -7.68 7.90 4.19
C ASP A 201 -7.03 7.30 5.41
N ARG A 202 -6.92 5.98 5.42
CA ARG A 202 -6.21 5.20 6.42
C ARG A 202 -5.37 4.14 5.74
N ILE A 203 -4.33 3.72 6.45
CA ILE A 203 -3.42 2.70 5.97
C ILE A 203 -3.15 1.66 7.06
N ALA A 204 -2.85 0.44 6.63
CA ALA A 204 -2.23 -0.59 7.44
C ALA A 204 -0.79 -0.80 6.96
N LEU A 205 0.18 -0.56 7.82
CA LEU A 205 1.57 -0.93 7.56
C LEU A 205 1.74 -2.43 7.82
N MET A 206 2.18 -3.17 6.80
CA MET A 206 2.32 -4.64 6.88
C MET A 206 3.75 -5.10 6.68
N GLN A 207 4.17 -6.09 7.48
CA GLN A 207 5.43 -6.80 7.29
C GLN A 207 5.35 -8.23 7.83
N LYS A 208 5.96 -9.18 7.12
CA LYS A 208 6.05 -10.60 7.53
C LYS A 208 4.68 -11.17 7.96
N GLY A 209 3.64 -10.82 7.24
CA GLY A 209 2.27 -11.26 7.51
C GLY A 209 1.56 -10.58 8.67
N LYS A 210 2.18 -9.63 9.36
CA LYS A 210 1.62 -8.90 10.50
C LYS A 210 1.29 -7.46 10.13
N ILE A 211 0.31 -6.88 10.83
CA ILE A 211 0.06 -5.44 10.81
C ILE A 211 0.93 -4.79 11.89
N LEU A 212 1.70 -3.78 11.52
CA LEU A 212 2.56 -3.01 12.41
C LEU A 212 1.82 -1.81 13.01
N ALA A 213 1.02 -1.11 12.19
CA ALA A 213 0.21 0.03 12.59
C ALA A 213 -0.99 0.19 11.65
N VAL A 214 -2.09 0.77 12.17
CA VAL A 214 -3.26 1.15 11.38
C VAL A 214 -3.72 2.52 11.84
N ASP A 215 -3.63 3.52 10.96
CA ASP A 215 -4.14 4.86 11.21
C ASP A 215 -4.18 5.69 9.91
N THR A 216 -4.54 6.98 10.00
CA THR A 216 -4.31 7.95 8.93
C THR A 216 -2.81 8.11 8.68
N PRO A 217 -2.38 8.40 7.45
CA PRO A 217 -0.96 8.66 7.16
C PRO A 217 -0.35 9.71 8.09
N ASP A 218 -1.07 10.81 8.33
CA ASP A 218 -0.59 11.90 9.19
C ASP A 218 -0.44 11.45 10.66
N ALA A 219 -1.36 10.63 11.18
CA ALA A 219 -1.26 10.10 12.53
C ALA A 219 -0.06 9.14 12.69
N ILE A 220 0.21 8.31 11.67
CA ILE A 220 1.38 7.43 11.66
C ILE A 220 2.68 8.23 11.64
N ILE A 221 2.74 9.31 10.86
CA ILE A 221 3.91 10.22 10.84
C ILE A 221 4.05 10.94 12.20
N ALA A 222 2.94 11.44 12.75
CA ALA A 222 2.95 12.15 14.03
C ALA A 222 3.34 11.26 15.22
N ALA A 223 3.13 9.94 15.11
CA ALA A 223 3.57 8.96 16.12
C ALA A 223 5.09 8.73 16.12
N PHE A 224 5.82 9.27 15.13
CA PHE A 224 7.28 9.22 15.08
C PHE A 224 7.87 10.21 16.12
N ASP A 225 8.28 9.71 17.27
CA ASP A 225 8.56 10.46 18.49
C ASP A 225 10.01 10.96 18.63
N ARG A 226 10.84 10.76 17.59
CA ARG A 226 12.28 11.06 17.64
C ARG A 226 12.68 12.13 16.62
N PRO A 227 13.67 12.99 16.95
CA PRO A 227 14.26 13.86 15.94
C PRO A 227 14.91 13.04 14.83
N LEU A 228 14.51 13.30 13.58
CA LEU A 228 15.08 12.71 12.39
C LEU A 228 16.09 13.68 11.78
N LEU A 229 17.29 13.19 11.52
CA LEU A 229 18.37 13.96 10.89
C LEU A 229 18.71 13.39 9.52
N ALA A 230 18.77 14.26 8.50
CA ALA A 230 19.45 13.99 7.24
C ALA A 230 20.94 14.23 7.41
N VAL A 231 21.73 13.17 7.38
CA VAL A 231 23.20 13.24 7.50
C VAL A 231 23.81 13.07 6.11
N ARG A 232 24.67 14.03 5.71
CA ARG A 232 25.46 14.01 4.48
C ARG A 232 26.92 13.78 4.79
N SER A 233 27.64 13.18 3.86
CA SER A 233 29.10 13.03 3.88
C SER A 233 29.57 12.76 2.45
N ASP A 234 30.82 13.15 2.13
CA ASP A 234 31.45 12.85 0.84
C ASP A 234 31.57 11.34 0.63
N ASP A 235 31.76 10.57 1.71
CA ASP A 235 31.73 9.09 1.70
C ASP A 235 30.53 8.60 2.51
N ARG A 236 29.38 8.48 1.84
CA ARG A 236 28.12 8.03 2.46
C ARG A 236 28.22 6.60 3.03
N TYR A 237 28.94 5.72 2.36
CA TYR A 237 29.02 4.33 2.83
C TYR A 237 29.83 4.20 4.12
N ARG A 238 31.01 4.87 4.20
CA ARG A 238 31.78 4.93 5.45
C ARG A 238 31.02 5.66 6.56
N ALA A 239 30.25 6.71 6.23
CA ALA A 239 29.40 7.39 7.20
C ALA A 239 28.30 6.47 7.75
N LEU A 240 27.65 5.66 6.89
CA LEU A 240 26.65 4.66 7.29
C LEU A 240 27.26 3.64 8.28
N LEU A 241 28.44 3.08 7.97
CA LEU A 241 29.11 2.12 8.85
C LEU A 241 29.50 2.77 10.17
N ALA A 242 30.06 3.98 10.14
CA ALA A 242 30.44 4.72 11.34
C ALA A 242 29.22 5.03 12.22
N LEU A 243 28.10 5.45 11.63
CA LEU A 243 26.87 5.72 12.38
C LEU A 243 26.24 4.46 12.98
N ARG A 244 26.38 3.31 12.35
CA ARG A 244 25.95 2.02 12.93
C ARG A 244 26.75 1.67 14.21
N GLU A 245 28.00 2.10 14.28
CA GLU A 245 28.86 1.92 15.43
C GLU A 245 28.73 3.05 16.48
N TYR A 246 28.00 4.13 16.15
CA TYR A 246 27.79 5.23 17.09
C TYR A 246 26.94 4.75 18.30
N PRO A 247 27.42 4.90 19.53
CA PRO A 247 26.80 4.25 20.70
C PRO A 247 25.35 4.65 20.99
N ARG A 248 24.89 5.73 20.39
CA ARG A 248 23.54 6.30 20.61
C ARG A 248 22.65 6.19 19.40
N THR A 249 23.03 5.41 18.40
CA THR A 249 22.21 5.17 17.22
C THR A 249 20.99 4.35 17.60
N PHE A 250 19.81 4.93 17.36
CA PHE A 250 18.56 4.16 17.35
C PHE A 250 18.38 3.51 15.96
N SER A 251 18.47 4.31 14.91
CA SER A 251 18.40 3.81 13.53
C SER A 251 19.24 4.66 12.58
N VAL A 252 19.75 4.04 11.52
CA VAL A 252 20.39 4.74 10.40
C VAL A 252 20.13 3.97 9.11
N PHE A 253 19.55 4.66 8.12
CA PHE A 253 19.20 4.10 6.82
C PHE A 253 19.62 5.03 5.68
N PRO A 254 20.10 4.49 4.54
CA PRO A 254 20.34 5.29 3.35
C PRO A 254 19.01 5.73 2.74
N PHE A 255 18.92 7.01 2.37
CA PHE A 255 17.74 7.63 1.78
C PHE A 255 18.17 8.58 0.65
N GLY A 256 18.10 8.13 -0.58
CA GLY A 256 18.65 8.90 -1.71
C GLY A 256 20.12 9.21 -1.54
N ASP A 257 20.47 10.50 -1.48
CA ASP A 257 21.84 11.01 -1.29
C ASP A 257 22.24 11.27 0.17
N VAL A 258 21.32 11.04 1.13
CA VAL A 258 21.51 11.25 2.56
C VAL A 258 21.37 9.97 3.36
N LEU A 259 21.75 10.02 4.64
CA LEU A 259 21.44 9.02 5.64
C LEU A 259 20.39 9.59 6.58
N HIS A 260 19.27 8.89 6.76
CA HIS A 260 18.29 9.21 7.79
C HIS A 260 18.76 8.58 9.10
N PHE A 261 19.04 9.43 10.08
CA PHE A 261 19.56 9.04 11.39
C PHE A 261 18.63 9.45 12.51
N THR A 262 18.42 8.57 13.47
CA THR A 262 17.73 8.85 14.73
C THR A 262 18.58 8.42 15.93
N ASP A 263 18.55 9.24 16.98
CA ASP A 263 19.28 8.98 18.24
C ASP A 263 18.39 8.16 19.21
N GLN A 264 19.00 7.35 20.08
CA GLN A 264 18.28 6.60 21.12
C GLN A 264 17.66 7.51 22.19
N ARG A 265 18.21 8.70 22.39
CA ARG A 265 17.75 9.62 23.43
C ARG A 265 16.52 10.38 22.95
N VAL A 266 15.46 10.32 23.73
CA VAL A 266 14.21 11.04 23.50
C VAL A 266 14.29 12.42 24.15
N GLY A 267 13.69 13.44 23.53
CA GLY A 267 13.57 14.80 24.11
C GLY A 267 14.79 15.70 23.96
N LEU A 268 15.86 15.26 23.27
CA LEU A 268 16.98 16.12 22.96
C LEU A 268 16.70 16.94 21.68
N PRO A 269 17.11 18.22 21.65
CA PRO A 269 17.00 19.04 20.43
C PRO A 269 17.81 18.42 19.29
N ALA A 270 17.23 18.38 18.09
CA ALA A 270 17.89 17.86 16.89
C ALA A 270 19.25 18.51 16.61
N GLY A 271 19.40 19.82 16.87
CA GLY A 271 20.66 20.55 16.70
C GLY A 271 21.79 20.06 17.60
N ALA A 272 21.48 19.66 18.85
CA ALA A 272 22.46 19.09 19.75
C ALA A 272 22.93 17.71 19.23
N ILE A 273 21.99 16.85 18.83
CA ILE A 273 22.28 15.55 18.23
C ILE A 273 23.09 15.72 16.94
N GLY A 274 22.70 16.65 16.07
CA GLY A 274 23.40 16.95 14.81
C GLY A 274 24.86 17.36 15.03
N THR A 275 25.12 18.21 16.05
CA THR A 275 26.49 18.63 16.41
C THR A 275 27.33 17.46 16.89
N GLU A 276 26.78 16.59 17.75
CA GLU A 276 27.49 15.39 18.25
C GLU A 276 27.80 14.42 17.10
N VAL A 277 26.82 14.14 16.24
CA VAL A 277 26.97 13.25 15.07
C VAL A 277 28.02 13.78 14.10
N THR A 278 27.98 15.07 13.79
CA THR A 278 28.96 15.72 12.89
C THR A 278 30.36 15.62 13.46
N LYS A 279 30.54 15.93 14.76
CA LYS A 279 31.83 15.81 15.46
C LYS A 279 32.34 14.34 15.48
N PHE A 280 31.46 13.39 15.71
CA PHE A 280 31.82 11.96 15.70
C PHE A 280 32.33 11.51 14.33
N LEU A 281 31.62 11.85 13.25
CA LEU A 281 31.99 11.50 11.87
C LEU A 281 33.29 12.20 11.44
N ALA A 282 33.46 13.49 11.75
CA ALA A 282 34.69 14.23 11.49
C ALA A 282 35.89 13.62 12.23
N GLY A 283 35.70 13.20 13.49
CA GLY A 283 36.71 12.48 14.27
C GLY A 283 37.13 11.12 13.68
N ARG A 284 36.32 10.55 12.79
CA ARG A 284 36.63 9.36 12.00
C ARG A 284 37.25 9.66 10.62
N GLY A 285 37.60 10.92 10.36
CA GLY A 285 38.24 11.35 9.12
C GLY A 285 37.27 11.46 7.93
N LEU A 286 35.98 11.66 8.17
CA LEU A 286 35.01 11.91 7.13
C LEU A 286 34.90 13.42 6.85
N SER A 287 34.84 13.78 5.57
CA SER A 287 34.69 15.16 5.06
C SER A 287 33.28 15.43 4.53
N GLY A 288 32.95 16.72 4.30
CA GLY A 288 31.64 17.13 3.80
C GLY A 288 30.47 16.78 4.73
N VAL A 289 30.76 16.60 6.04
CA VAL A 289 29.76 16.14 7.00
C VAL A 289 28.81 17.27 7.39
N SER A 290 27.53 17.05 7.24
CA SER A 290 26.46 17.90 7.77
C SER A 290 25.32 17.03 8.31
N ALA A 291 24.59 17.57 9.30
CA ALA A 291 23.41 16.93 9.87
C ALA A 291 22.33 18.00 10.06
N GLN A 292 21.20 17.80 9.41
CA GLN A 292 20.08 18.74 9.43
C GLN A 292 18.80 18.02 9.83
N GLN A 293 17.98 18.63 10.67
CA GLN A 293 16.67 18.11 11.02
C GLN A 293 15.74 18.15 9.80
N ILE A 294 15.02 17.07 9.59
CA ILE A 294 14.00 16.94 8.55
C ILE A 294 12.70 16.40 9.16
N PRO A 295 11.53 16.65 8.55
CA PRO A 295 10.30 15.98 8.93
C PRO A 295 10.40 14.49 8.60
N ALA A 296 9.77 13.66 9.44
CA ALA A 296 9.64 12.24 9.17
C ALA A 296 8.63 11.99 8.03
N THR A 297 8.79 10.86 7.34
CA THR A 297 7.89 10.35 6.32
C THR A 297 7.26 9.04 6.77
N ILE A 298 6.30 8.50 5.99
CA ILE A 298 5.74 7.16 6.23
C ILE A 298 6.84 6.10 6.18
N GLU A 299 7.85 6.26 5.32
CA GLU A 299 8.96 5.31 5.20
C GLU A 299 9.82 5.32 6.47
N ASP A 300 10.09 6.50 7.05
CA ASP A 300 10.81 6.59 8.32
C ASP A 300 10.03 5.94 9.46
N SER A 301 8.72 6.16 9.53
CA SER A 301 7.83 5.54 10.50
C SER A 301 7.81 4.01 10.33
N PHE A 302 7.71 3.53 9.09
CA PHE A 302 7.77 2.10 8.79
C PHE A 302 9.08 1.46 9.24
N MET A 303 10.21 2.12 8.95
CA MET A 303 11.55 1.64 9.38
C MET A 303 11.68 1.63 10.91
N ALA A 304 11.10 2.61 11.61
CA ALA A 304 11.07 2.63 13.07
C ALA A 304 10.26 1.46 13.66
N TYR A 305 9.07 1.16 13.09
CA TYR A 305 8.29 -0.01 13.49
C TYR A 305 9.03 -1.34 13.25
N MET A 306 9.81 -1.43 12.17
CA MET A 306 10.61 -2.63 11.89
C MET A 306 11.77 -2.85 12.86
N GLY A 307 12.35 -1.77 13.37
CA GLY A 307 13.47 -1.82 14.35
C GLY A 307 13.03 -1.98 15.80
N ALA A 308 11.72 -1.85 16.08
CA ALA A 308 11.20 -2.03 17.42
C ALA A 308 11.29 -3.52 17.85
N PRO A 309 11.71 -3.83 19.09
CA PRO A 309 11.70 -5.20 19.59
C PRO A 309 10.27 -5.76 19.56
N GLU A 310 10.13 -7.06 19.20
CA GLU A 310 8.84 -7.76 19.19
C GLU A 310 8.21 -7.67 20.60
N GLY A 311 7.10 -6.93 20.73
CA GLY A 311 6.40 -6.74 22.02
C GLY A 311 6.04 -5.30 22.38
N ALA A 312 6.42 -4.29 21.58
CA ALA A 312 5.92 -2.94 21.76
C ALA A 312 4.44 -2.91 21.30
N GLU A 313 3.53 -2.85 22.26
CA GLU A 313 2.08 -2.94 22.07
C GLU A 313 1.55 -1.93 21.03
N GLN A 314 0.64 -2.43 20.20
CA GLN A 314 -0.22 -1.67 19.30
C GLN A 314 -1.01 -0.61 20.09
N LYS A 315 -0.49 0.61 20.20
CA LYS A 315 -1.29 1.76 20.60
C LYS A 315 -2.00 2.27 19.36
N GLY A 316 -3.29 1.90 19.20
CA GLY A 316 -4.12 2.45 18.14
C GLY A 316 -5.15 1.52 17.49
N ALA A 317 -5.65 0.50 18.20
CA ALA A 317 -6.79 -0.29 17.73
C ALA A 317 -7.90 -0.25 18.78
N ALA A 318 -8.72 0.77 18.75
CA ALA A 318 -10.01 0.83 19.42
C ALA A 318 -11.09 1.25 18.41
#